data_598c9c5aaa1209cd1fe31d390742364a
#
_entry.id   598c9c5aaa1209cd1fe31d390742364a
#
_cell.length_a   1.000
_cell.length_b   1.000
_cell.length_c   1.000
_cell.angle_alpha   90.00
_cell.angle_beta   90.00
_cell.angle_gamma   90.00
#
_symmetry.space_group_name_H-M   'P 1'
#
loop_
_entity.id
_entity.type
_entity.pdbx_description
1 polymer ?
#
loop_
_entity_poly.entity_id
_entity_poly.type
_entity_poly.pdbx_seq_one_letter_code
_entity_poly.pdbx_strand_id
1 'polypeptide(L)'
;MSLGLLATPTVTICKVAKMVFNVAPGNFYLSQYLEYQEENGTSATVAAMANLAGGTDAAFITTVLTNLGLAGDAGAQAFLESSIAANGRGGALEAAITALNNVSATDATYGTVKSTFDTAIVTSVSYSTNTANTSTDTTVLAAAVDAAAVAGATLNTIFATLQMVT
;
A
#
# COMPACT_ATOMS: atom_id res chain seq x y z
N MET A 1 -17.60 1.13 4.81
CA MET A 1 -16.53 0.71 5.72
C MET A 1 -15.19 1.00 5.07
N SER A 2 -14.30 1.66 5.78
CA SER A 2 -12.97 1.98 5.31
C SER A 2 -12.08 0.72 5.39
N LEU A 3 -11.23 0.49 4.38
CA LEU A 3 -10.16 -0.53 4.42
C LEU A 3 -9.24 -0.40 5.66
N GLY A 4 -9.26 0.74 6.34
CA GLY A 4 -8.57 0.95 7.60
C GLY A 4 -9.03 0.05 8.75
N LEU A 5 -10.25 -0.48 8.68
CA LEU A 5 -10.75 -1.46 9.66
C LEU A 5 -10.19 -2.87 9.41
N LEU A 6 -9.57 -3.10 8.26
CA LEU A 6 -8.91 -4.34 7.89
C LEU A 6 -7.39 -4.16 7.90
N ALA A 7 -6.85 -3.54 8.95
CA ALA A 7 -5.41 -3.42 9.15
C ALA A 7 -4.79 -4.80 9.47
N THR A 8 -5.07 -5.79 8.62
CA THR A 8 -4.38 -7.07 8.63
C THR A 8 -2.98 -6.86 8.07
N PRO A 9 -1.99 -7.66 8.45
CA PRO A 9 -0.66 -7.62 7.85
C PRO A 9 -0.69 -7.66 6.31
N THR A 10 -1.57 -8.45 5.73
CA THR A 10 -1.77 -8.54 4.27
C THR A 10 -2.12 -7.19 3.64
N VAL A 11 -3.08 -6.47 4.20
CA VAL A 11 -3.49 -5.15 3.70
C VAL A 11 -2.37 -4.14 3.85
N THR A 12 -1.68 -4.13 4.98
CA THR A 12 -0.53 -3.25 5.23
C THR A 12 0.59 -3.50 4.23
N ILE A 13 0.96 -4.76 3.97
CA ILE A 13 1.98 -5.13 2.98
C ILE A 13 1.57 -4.66 1.58
N CYS A 14 0.32 -4.86 1.18
CA CYS A 14 -0.18 -4.37 -0.11
C CYS A 14 -0.14 -2.84 -0.22
N LYS A 15 -0.48 -2.12 0.86
CA LYS A 15 -0.38 -0.65 0.90
C LYS A 15 1.06 -0.18 0.73
N VAL A 16 2.00 -0.77 1.45
CA VAL A 16 3.41 -0.42 1.34
C VAL A 16 3.98 -0.75 -0.04
N ALA A 17 3.65 -1.91 -0.60
CA ALA A 17 4.06 -2.30 -1.95
C ALA A 17 3.54 -1.29 -3.01
N LYS A 18 2.30 -0.84 -2.90
CA LYS A 18 1.75 0.21 -3.77
C LYS A 18 2.48 1.54 -3.58
N MET A 19 2.70 1.98 -2.35
CA MET A 19 3.32 3.27 -2.05
C MET A 19 4.78 3.33 -2.50
N VAL A 20 5.55 2.28 -2.28
CA VAL A 20 7.00 2.27 -2.50
C VAL A 20 7.36 1.81 -3.92
N PHE A 21 6.68 0.79 -4.45
CA PHE A 21 7.04 0.13 -5.70
C PHE A 21 5.99 0.26 -6.80
N ASN A 22 4.82 0.78 -6.46
CA ASN A 22 3.66 0.87 -7.36
C ASN A 22 3.26 -0.50 -7.96
N VAL A 23 3.28 -1.54 -7.15
CA VAL A 23 2.97 -2.92 -7.53
C VAL A 23 2.05 -3.58 -6.51
N ALA A 24 1.33 -4.63 -6.94
CA ALA A 24 0.84 -5.64 -6.02
C ALA A 24 2.00 -6.58 -5.66
N PRO A 25 2.12 -7.07 -4.43
CA PRO A 25 3.22 -7.99 -4.10
C PRO A 25 3.10 -9.34 -4.83
N GLY A 26 1.91 -9.74 -5.26
CA GLY A 26 1.63 -11.08 -5.76
C GLY A 26 1.72 -12.12 -4.64
N ASN A 27 1.28 -13.33 -4.92
CA ASN A 27 1.24 -14.38 -3.89
C ASN A 27 2.65 -14.77 -3.41
N PHE A 28 3.64 -14.78 -4.31
CA PHE A 28 5.00 -15.12 -3.96
C PHE A 28 5.61 -14.17 -2.92
N TYR A 29 5.64 -12.86 -3.23
CA TYR A 29 6.21 -11.88 -2.30
C TYR A 29 5.34 -11.64 -1.07
N LEU A 30 4.01 -11.70 -1.21
CA LEU A 30 3.12 -11.59 -0.06
C LEU A 30 3.42 -12.66 0.98
N SER A 31 3.60 -13.91 0.55
CA SER A 31 3.93 -15.03 1.45
C SER A 31 5.25 -14.78 2.20
N GLN A 32 6.28 -14.31 1.50
CA GLN A 32 7.57 -13.98 2.13
C GLN A 32 7.48 -12.84 3.13
N TYR A 33 6.74 -11.78 2.81
CA TYR A 33 6.55 -10.66 3.73
C TYR A 33 5.70 -11.04 4.95
N LEU A 34 4.72 -11.92 4.78
CA LEU A 34 3.93 -12.43 5.90
C LEU A 34 4.77 -13.30 6.84
N GLU A 35 5.64 -14.17 6.29
CA GLU A 35 6.58 -14.96 7.09
C GLU A 35 7.52 -14.04 7.89
N TYR A 36 8.11 -13.04 7.23
CA TYR A 36 8.94 -12.05 7.91
C TYR A 36 8.18 -11.27 8.99
N GLN A 37 6.92 -10.95 8.74
CA GLN A 37 6.05 -10.23 9.67
C GLN A 37 5.71 -11.08 10.91
N GLU A 38 5.50 -12.38 10.75
CA GLU A 38 5.27 -13.29 11.89
C GLU A 38 6.47 -13.32 12.84
N GLU A 39 7.68 -13.23 12.30
CA GLU A 39 8.93 -13.26 13.09
C GLU A 39 9.29 -11.91 13.69
N ASN A 40 9.06 -10.82 12.98
CA ASN A 40 9.63 -9.50 13.29
C ASN A 40 8.59 -8.42 13.60
N GLY A 41 7.32 -8.68 13.33
CA GLY A 41 6.22 -7.73 13.50
C GLY A 41 6.00 -6.82 12.29
N THR A 42 4.85 -6.15 12.27
CA THR A 42 4.39 -5.34 11.14
C THR A 42 5.29 -4.12 10.88
N SER A 43 5.65 -3.36 11.92
CA SER A 43 6.49 -2.16 11.76
C SER A 43 7.88 -2.50 11.22
N ALA A 44 8.48 -3.62 11.65
CA ALA A 44 9.75 -4.08 11.11
C ALA A 44 9.63 -4.48 9.62
N THR A 45 8.53 -5.10 9.24
CA THR A 45 8.24 -5.47 7.85
C THR A 45 8.09 -4.21 6.97
N VAL A 46 7.34 -3.22 7.43
CA VAL A 46 7.18 -1.94 6.72
C VAL A 46 8.54 -1.25 6.54
N ALA A 47 9.37 -1.22 7.59
CA ALA A 47 10.71 -0.63 7.54
C ALA A 47 11.62 -1.38 6.55
N ALA A 48 11.59 -2.71 6.55
CA ALA A 48 12.36 -3.54 5.62
C ALA A 48 11.94 -3.25 4.16
N MET A 49 10.65 -3.22 3.87
CA MET A 49 10.13 -2.89 2.54
C MET A 49 10.53 -1.47 2.10
N ALA A 50 10.41 -0.49 2.99
CA ALA A 50 10.81 0.89 2.71
C ALA A 50 12.31 1.01 2.37
N ASN A 51 13.15 0.25 3.06
CA ASN A 51 14.60 0.28 2.84
C ASN A 51 15.02 -0.39 1.53
N LEU A 52 14.21 -1.29 0.98
CA LEU A 52 14.46 -1.87 -0.34
C LEU A 52 14.40 -0.85 -1.47
N ALA A 53 13.71 0.27 -1.28
CA ALA A 53 13.65 1.34 -2.29
C ALA A 53 15.01 1.98 -2.58
N GLY A 54 15.95 1.91 -1.64
CA GLY A 54 17.27 2.53 -1.80
C GLY A 54 17.24 4.05 -1.91
N GLY A 55 18.31 4.64 -2.45
CA GLY A 55 18.39 6.06 -2.72
C GLY A 55 18.33 6.99 -1.52
N THR A 56 18.21 8.30 -1.77
CA THR A 56 18.05 9.33 -0.75
C THR A 56 16.62 9.43 -0.25
N ASP A 57 16.40 10.03 0.91
CA ASP A 57 15.06 10.28 1.42
C ASP A 57 14.23 11.18 0.50
N ALA A 58 14.86 12.17 -0.14
CA ALA A 58 14.20 13.01 -1.12
C ALA A 58 13.70 12.21 -2.34
N ALA A 59 14.51 11.29 -2.85
CA ALA A 59 14.12 10.39 -3.94
C ALA A 59 12.99 9.44 -3.51
N PHE A 60 13.08 8.91 -2.30
CA PHE A 60 12.03 8.07 -1.70
C PHE A 60 10.69 8.82 -1.61
N ILE A 61 10.70 10.03 -1.07
CA ILE A 61 9.50 10.88 -0.96
C ILE A 61 8.89 11.13 -2.34
N THR A 62 9.72 11.52 -3.32
CA THR A 62 9.25 11.74 -4.69
C THR A 62 8.58 10.49 -5.27
N THR A 63 9.15 9.31 -5.05
CA THR A 63 8.58 8.04 -5.50
C THR A 63 7.23 7.76 -4.83
N VAL A 64 7.15 7.88 -3.51
CA VAL A 64 5.90 7.64 -2.77
C VAL A 64 4.80 8.61 -3.21
N LEU A 65 5.10 9.89 -3.34
CA LEU A 65 4.12 10.89 -3.78
C LEU A 65 3.65 10.63 -5.21
N THR A 66 4.55 10.26 -6.12
CA THR A 66 4.19 9.90 -7.49
C THR A 66 3.26 8.68 -7.51
N ASN A 67 3.57 7.65 -6.73
CA ASN A 67 2.76 6.43 -6.66
C ASN A 67 1.39 6.65 -6.03
N LEU A 68 1.25 7.68 -5.19
CA LEU A 68 -0.03 8.10 -4.59
C LEU A 68 -0.81 9.10 -5.46
N GLY A 69 -0.25 9.58 -6.58
CA GLY A 69 -0.86 10.63 -7.38
C GLY A 69 -0.77 12.02 -6.75
N LEU A 70 0.20 12.23 -5.86
CA LEU A 70 0.45 13.48 -5.12
C LEU A 70 1.74 14.18 -5.56
N ALA A 71 2.24 13.88 -6.74
CA ALA A 71 3.44 14.53 -7.27
C ALA A 71 3.26 16.05 -7.30
N GLY A 72 4.17 16.78 -6.64
CA GLY A 72 4.11 18.23 -6.53
C GLY A 72 3.23 18.79 -5.42
N ASP A 73 2.59 17.93 -4.61
CA ASP A 73 1.83 18.39 -3.44
C ASP A 73 2.80 18.76 -2.30
N ALA A 74 2.91 20.06 -2.03
CA ALA A 74 3.84 20.58 -1.01
C ALA A 74 3.45 20.17 0.42
N GLY A 75 2.16 20.02 0.70
CA GLY A 75 1.67 19.59 2.01
C GLY A 75 2.01 18.14 2.29
N ALA A 76 1.77 17.25 1.33
CA ALA A 76 2.12 15.85 1.43
C ALA A 76 3.64 15.63 1.49
N GLN A 77 4.41 16.43 0.74
CA GLN A 77 5.87 16.41 0.80
C GLN A 77 6.39 16.77 2.20
N ALA A 78 5.95 17.90 2.75
CA ALA A 78 6.35 18.35 4.08
C ALA A 78 5.96 17.35 5.18
N PHE A 79 4.80 16.71 5.03
CA PHE A 79 4.36 15.65 5.94
C PHE A 79 5.33 14.46 5.93
N LEU A 80 5.73 13.97 4.75
CA LEU A 80 6.66 12.84 4.64
C LEU A 80 8.07 13.22 5.13
N GLU A 81 8.56 14.41 4.79
CA GLU A 81 9.85 14.91 5.28
C GLU A 81 9.92 14.92 6.80
N SER A 82 8.91 15.50 7.45
CA SER A 82 8.80 15.55 8.90
C SER A 82 8.69 14.16 9.53
N SER A 83 7.90 13.28 8.90
CA SER A 83 7.68 11.92 9.38
C SER A 83 8.94 11.07 9.28
N ILE A 84 9.70 11.20 8.19
CA ILE A 84 11.00 10.49 8.02
C ILE A 84 12.01 11.00 9.05
N ALA A 85 12.10 12.30 9.26
CA ALA A 85 13.00 12.89 10.25
C ALA A 85 12.71 12.39 11.68
N ALA A 86 11.44 12.17 12.01
CA ALA A 86 11.02 11.72 13.32
C ALA A 86 11.11 10.20 13.51
N ASN A 87 10.75 9.41 12.51
CA ASN A 87 10.47 7.97 12.65
C ASN A 87 11.11 7.08 11.56
N GLY A 88 11.92 7.65 10.68
CA GLY A 88 12.46 6.93 9.53
C GLY A 88 11.42 6.65 8.44
N ARG A 89 11.86 6.01 7.34
CA ARG A 89 11.01 5.72 6.18
C ARG A 89 9.82 4.81 6.53
N GLY A 90 10.05 3.77 7.31
CA GLY A 90 8.99 2.85 7.74
C GLY A 90 7.91 3.57 8.54
N GLY A 91 8.31 4.33 9.57
CA GLY A 91 7.38 5.12 10.37
C GLY A 91 6.63 6.19 9.57
N ALA A 92 7.28 6.78 8.56
CA ALA A 92 6.61 7.72 7.65
C ALA A 92 5.54 7.05 6.80
N LEU A 93 5.77 5.82 6.32
CA LEU A 93 4.75 5.06 5.59
C LEU A 93 3.57 4.69 6.50
N GLU A 94 3.82 4.25 7.73
CA GLU A 94 2.76 3.97 8.69
C GLU A 94 1.93 5.22 9.00
N ALA A 95 2.58 6.37 9.17
CA ALA A 95 1.91 7.65 9.37
C ALA A 95 1.08 8.06 8.14
N ALA A 96 1.59 7.87 6.93
CA ALA A 96 0.87 8.15 5.69
C ALA A 96 -0.35 7.23 5.51
N ILE A 97 -0.23 5.95 5.83
CA ILE A 97 -1.35 5.00 5.83
C ILE A 97 -2.43 5.46 6.81
N THR A 98 -2.04 5.85 8.02
CA THR A 98 -2.98 6.36 9.03
C THR A 98 -3.66 7.65 8.56
N ALA A 99 -2.91 8.58 7.98
CA ALA A 99 -3.46 9.82 7.44
C ALA A 99 -4.48 9.56 6.33
N LEU A 100 -4.16 8.69 5.37
CA LEU A 100 -5.08 8.31 4.29
C LEU A 100 -6.33 7.60 4.81
N ASN A 101 -6.21 6.77 5.83
CA ASN A 101 -7.37 6.12 6.45
C ASN A 101 -8.34 7.12 7.08
N ASN A 102 -7.84 8.25 7.57
CA ASN A 102 -8.63 9.29 8.22
C ASN A 102 -9.19 10.34 7.24
N VAL A 103 -8.73 10.35 5.99
CA VAL A 103 -9.30 11.23 4.95
C VAL A 103 -10.70 10.75 4.58
N SER A 104 -11.65 11.69 4.48
CA SER A 104 -12.98 11.39 3.93
C SER A 104 -12.91 11.23 2.41
N ALA A 105 -13.69 10.29 1.86
CA ALA A 105 -13.83 10.15 0.41
C ALA A 105 -14.42 11.40 -0.26
N THR A 106 -15.08 12.26 0.51
CA THR A 106 -15.65 13.55 0.06
C THR A 106 -14.74 14.74 0.34
N ASP A 107 -13.53 14.50 0.86
CA ASP A 107 -12.54 15.57 1.07
C ASP A 107 -12.18 16.23 -0.27
N ALA A 108 -12.21 17.58 -0.30
CA ALA A 108 -12.01 18.32 -1.54
C ALA A 108 -10.56 18.22 -2.09
N THR A 109 -9.60 17.97 -1.21
CA THR A 109 -8.17 17.94 -1.58
C THR A 109 -7.67 16.51 -1.80
N TYR A 110 -7.95 15.61 -0.87
CA TYR A 110 -7.39 14.27 -0.84
C TYR A 110 -8.41 13.14 -1.03
N GLY A 111 -9.70 13.44 -1.15
CA GLY A 111 -10.75 12.43 -1.28
C GLY A 111 -10.57 11.53 -2.51
N THR A 112 -10.17 12.12 -3.65
CA THR A 112 -9.89 11.36 -4.88
C THR A 112 -8.65 10.48 -4.72
N VAL A 113 -7.59 11.00 -4.10
CA VAL A 113 -6.36 10.23 -3.81
C VAL A 113 -6.70 9.03 -2.93
N LYS A 114 -7.47 9.24 -1.87
CA LYS A 114 -7.93 8.16 -1.00
C LYS A 114 -8.73 7.11 -1.76
N SER A 115 -9.71 7.51 -2.54
CA SER A 115 -10.57 6.58 -3.29
C SER A 115 -9.77 5.77 -4.32
N THR A 116 -8.84 6.41 -5.03
CA THR A 116 -7.96 5.74 -5.98
C THR A 116 -7.03 4.76 -5.28
N PHE A 117 -6.44 5.17 -4.17
CA PHE A 117 -5.57 4.32 -3.36
C PHE A 117 -6.34 3.11 -2.81
N ASP A 118 -7.50 3.32 -2.20
CA ASP A 118 -8.32 2.24 -1.66
C ASP A 118 -8.72 1.23 -2.74
N THR A 119 -9.07 1.69 -3.94
CA THR A 119 -9.38 0.81 -5.09
C THR A 119 -8.17 0.00 -5.52
N ALA A 120 -6.99 0.62 -5.61
CA ALA A 120 -5.75 -0.06 -5.94
C ALA A 120 -5.39 -1.13 -4.89
N ILE A 121 -5.61 -0.85 -3.62
CA ILE A 121 -5.34 -1.82 -2.53
C ILE A 121 -6.30 -3.00 -2.58
N VAL A 122 -7.58 -2.77 -2.83
CA VAL A 122 -8.56 -3.84 -3.02
C VAL A 122 -8.12 -4.78 -4.14
N THR A 123 -7.72 -4.24 -5.28
CA THR A 123 -7.21 -5.00 -6.43
C THR A 123 -5.93 -5.76 -6.08
N SER A 124 -5.00 -5.09 -5.41
CA SER A 124 -3.73 -5.68 -4.96
C SER A 124 -3.94 -6.86 -4.02
N VAL A 125 -4.81 -6.72 -3.03
CA VAL A 125 -5.13 -7.80 -2.07
C VAL A 125 -5.77 -8.98 -2.80
N SER A 126 -6.76 -8.73 -3.64
CA SER A 126 -7.43 -9.80 -4.41
C SER A 126 -6.45 -10.56 -5.30
N TYR A 127 -5.56 -9.86 -5.99
CA TYR A 127 -4.53 -10.48 -6.82
C TYR A 127 -3.53 -11.29 -5.98
N SER A 128 -3.02 -10.72 -4.91
CA SER A 128 -1.91 -11.29 -4.14
C SER A 128 -2.31 -12.44 -3.23
N THR A 129 -3.57 -12.49 -2.80
CA THR A 129 -4.11 -13.62 -2.02
C THR A 129 -4.48 -14.83 -2.89
N ASN A 130 -4.56 -14.66 -4.20
CA ASN A 130 -4.78 -15.78 -5.12
C ASN A 130 -3.48 -16.57 -5.31
N THR A 131 -3.48 -17.82 -4.87
CA THR A 131 -2.32 -18.73 -4.92
C THR A 131 -1.81 -19.06 -6.31
N ALA A 132 -2.60 -18.80 -7.36
CA ALA A 132 -2.18 -18.94 -8.75
C ALA A 132 -1.30 -17.77 -9.24
N ASN A 133 -1.33 -16.61 -8.56
CA ASN A 133 -0.63 -15.40 -8.96
C ASN A 133 0.79 -15.35 -8.38
N THR A 134 1.66 -16.24 -8.82
CA THR A 134 3.03 -16.42 -8.32
C THR A 134 4.09 -15.66 -9.11
N SER A 135 3.69 -14.76 -10.02
CA SER A 135 4.64 -13.97 -10.83
C SER A 135 5.55 -13.12 -9.95
N THR A 136 6.81 -13.06 -10.34
CA THR A 136 7.83 -12.13 -9.81
C THR A 136 8.17 -11.04 -10.81
N ASP A 137 7.53 -11.01 -11.97
CA ASP A 137 7.72 -10.00 -13.00
C ASP A 137 7.08 -8.69 -12.57
N THR A 138 7.89 -7.64 -12.44
CA THR A 138 7.45 -6.32 -11.99
C THR A 138 6.41 -5.68 -12.91
N THR A 139 6.43 -5.99 -14.21
CA THR A 139 5.42 -5.50 -15.15
C THR A 139 4.05 -6.11 -14.87
N VAL A 140 4.01 -7.40 -14.59
CA VAL A 140 2.79 -8.12 -14.21
C VAL A 140 2.26 -7.61 -12.88
N LEU A 141 3.14 -7.43 -11.89
CA LEU A 141 2.79 -6.94 -10.56
C LEU A 141 2.32 -5.47 -10.58
N ALA A 142 2.91 -4.64 -11.44
CA ALA A 142 2.46 -3.26 -11.64
C ALA A 142 1.07 -3.20 -12.28
N ALA A 143 0.82 -4.02 -13.30
CA ALA A 143 -0.50 -4.12 -13.93
C ALA A 143 -1.60 -4.55 -12.94
N ALA A 144 -1.24 -5.32 -11.91
CA ALA A 144 -2.19 -5.79 -10.90
C ALA A 144 -2.67 -4.70 -9.91
N VAL A 145 -2.03 -3.53 -9.88
CA VAL A 145 -2.52 -2.35 -9.13
C VAL A 145 -3.13 -1.29 -10.03
N ASP A 146 -2.72 -1.26 -11.30
CA ASP A 146 -3.26 -0.34 -12.31
C ASP A 146 -4.56 -0.84 -12.93
N ALA A 147 -4.93 -2.08 -12.67
CA ALA A 147 -6.16 -2.60 -13.19
C ALA A 147 -7.34 -1.74 -12.70
N ALA A 148 -7.62 -0.71 -13.45
CA ALA A 148 -8.84 0.10 -13.42
C ALA A 148 -10.09 -0.79 -13.59
N ALA A 149 -9.93 -2.05 -13.45
CA ALA A 149 -10.95 -2.99 -13.71
C ALA A 149 -10.75 -4.33 -13.02
N VAL A 150 -10.98 -4.38 -11.75
CA VAL A 150 -11.82 -5.49 -11.33
C VAL A 150 -13.26 -4.97 -11.53
N ALA A 151 -13.68 -4.87 -12.79
CA ALA A 151 -15.03 -4.56 -13.13
C ALA A 151 -15.94 -5.58 -12.41
N GLY A 152 -16.71 -5.11 -11.43
CA GLY A 152 -17.66 -5.91 -10.69
C GLY A 152 -17.20 -6.52 -9.36
N ALA A 153 -15.97 -6.37 -8.94
CA ALA A 153 -15.60 -6.69 -7.56
C ALA A 153 -16.13 -5.60 -6.63
N THR A 154 -17.28 -5.84 -6.05
CA THR A 154 -17.77 -4.97 -4.99
C THR A 154 -16.87 -5.15 -3.76
N LEU A 155 -16.63 -4.08 -3.01
CA LEU A 155 -15.94 -4.12 -1.71
C LEU A 155 -16.44 -5.28 -0.83
N ASN A 156 -17.72 -5.59 -0.87
CA ASN A 156 -18.34 -6.69 -0.14
C ASN A 156 -17.82 -8.07 -0.55
N THR A 157 -17.56 -8.31 -1.83
CA THR A 157 -17.03 -9.60 -2.30
C THR A 157 -15.60 -9.80 -1.80
N ILE A 158 -14.81 -8.73 -1.76
CA ILE A 158 -13.42 -8.77 -1.29
C ILE A 158 -13.36 -8.91 0.23
N PHE A 159 -14.24 -8.24 0.96
CA PHE A 159 -14.40 -8.43 2.42
C PHE A 159 -14.76 -9.87 2.77
N ALA A 160 -15.69 -10.49 2.03
CA ALA A 160 -16.04 -11.88 2.23
C ALA A 160 -14.85 -12.82 1.99
N THR A 161 -14.02 -12.54 0.96
CA THR A 161 -12.81 -13.32 0.67
C THR A 161 -11.75 -13.16 1.76
N LEU A 162 -11.56 -11.94 2.29
CA LEU A 162 -10.60 -11.67 3.35
C LEU A 162 -11.00 -12.27 4.70
N GLN A 163 -12.30 -12.38 4.99
CA GLN A 163 -12.81 -13.04 6.19
C GLN A 163 -12.68 -14.56 6.13
N MET A 164 -12.49 -15.15 4.97
CA MET A 164 -12.28 -16.59 4.81
C MET A 164 -10.81 -17.01 4.95
N VAL A 165 -9.90 -16.07 5.06
CA VAL A 165 -8.43 -16.30 5.18
C VAL A 165 -7.94 -16.09 6.62
N THR A 166 -8.82 -15.69 7.53
CA THR A 166 -8.57 -15.64 8.99
C THR A 166 -9.13 -16.88 9.65
#